data_f7d3d1bf5b50c26bcefd555ee5f0bba5
#
_entry.id   f7d3d1bf5b50c26bcefd555ee5f0bba5
#
_cell.length_a   1.000
_cell.length_b   1.000
_cell.length_c   1.000
_cell.angle_alpha   90.00
_cell.angle_beta   90.00
_cell.angle_gamma   90.00
#
_symmetry.space_group_name_H-M   'P 1'
#
loop_
_entity.id
_entity.type
_entity.pdbx_description
1 polymer ?
#
loop_
_entity_poly.entity_id
_entity_poly.type
_entity_poly.pdbx_seq_one_letter_code
_entity_poly.pdbx_strand_id
1 'polypeptide(L)'
;SLYLQLYFYNVDYFCMKTDFIQQTHFIGVLVPEDIRATLEDCRRYMNEAYGCKSGHGTPIHVTLVPPFHLPEEFSTKDLAIAIEKEVILAGSELKFDGHIENFDAFGDRTIFAKVIPNENWTKLRDKVLGAVLKAAPGCTKKDKRPFTPHLTVANRDIPSGASVAALQVMNELNLVEDFPVDNVAIFERRGGKWNVAWCGEM
;
A
#
# COMPACT_ATOMS: atom_id res chain seq x y z
N SER A 1 41.41 28.91 25.53
CA SER A 1 42.03 28.62 24.25
C SER A 1 40.99 28.68 23.14
N LEU A 2 41.16 29.65 22.26
CA LEU A 2 40.24 30.04 21.18
C LEU A 2 40.11 29.01 20.01
N TYR A 3 40.71 27.85 20.12
CA TYR A 3 40.73 26.85 19.05
C TYR A 3 39.66 25.77 19.17
N LEU A 4 38.91 25.71 20.27
CA LEU A 4 37.85 24.72 20.51
C LEU A 4 36.44 25.26 20.20
N GLN A 5 36.30 26.56 19.94
CA GLN A 5 34.99 27.17 19.66
C GLN A 5 34.66 27.27 18.16
N LEU A 6 35.61 26.96 17.25
CA LEU A 6 35.41 27.00 15.81
C LEU A 6 35.05 25.62 15.20
N TYR A 7 35.04 24.55 15.99
CA TYR A 7 34.71 23.21 15.50
C TYR A 7 33.22 22.83 15.67
N PHE A 8 32.48 23.63 16.46
CA PHE A 8 31.03 23.39 16.67
C PHE A 8 30.11 24.19 15.77
N TYR A 9 30.63 25.13 14.98
CA TYR A 9 29.82 25.98 14.09
C TYR A 9 29.72 25.49 12.63
N ASN A 10 30.40 24.40 12.27
CA ASN A 10 30.42 23.90 10.90
C ASN A 10 29.73 22.54 10.69
N VAL A 11 29.05 22.00 11.70
CA VAL A 11 28.32 20.73 11.56
C VAL A 11 26.81 20.93 11.33
N ASP A 12 26.28 22.12 11.63
CA ASP A 12 24.84 22.41 11.50
C ASP A 12 24.41 23.00 10.14
N TYR A 13 25.33 23.22 9.20
CA TYR A 13 24.98 23.81 7.89
C TYR A 13 24.86 22.79 6.75
N PHE A 14 24.98 21.49 7.04
CA PHE A 14 24.82 20.44 6.03
C PHE A 14 23.65 19.49 6.35
N CYS A 15 22.70 19.93 7.17
CA CYS A 15 21.37 19.35 7.11
C CYS A 15 20.69 19.96 5.87
N MET A 16 21.10 19.47 4.68
CA MET A 16 20.32 19.63 3.49
C MET A 16 18.89 19.22 3.83
N LYS A 17 17.94 20.14 3.73
CA LYS A 17 16.55 19.82 3.47
C LYS A 17 16.58 18.90 2.25
N THR A 18 16.61 17.61 2.48
CA THR A 18 16.10 16.66 1.49
C THR A 18 14.66 17.10 1.34
N ASP A 19 14.37 17.82 0.27
CA ASP A 19 13.00 18.12 -0.13
C ASP A 19 12.29 16.78 -0.11
N PHE A 20 11.38 16.62 0.83
CA PHE A 20 10.63 15.37 1.01
C PHE A 20 9.70 15.32 -0.20
N ILE A 21 10.16 14.67 -1.29
CA ILE A 21 9.37 14.51 -2.50
C ILE A 21 8.10 13.77 -2.10
N GLN A 22 6.98 14.47 -2.15
CA GLN A 22 5.70 13.93 -1.74
C GLN A 22 5.30 12.78 -2.67
N GLN A 23 5.01 11.62 -2.08
CA GLN A 23 4.46 10.49 -2.81
C GLN A 23 3.05 10.83 -3.29
N THR A 24 2.79 10.61 -4.58
CA THR A 24 1.57 11.04 -5.26
C THR A 24 0.70 9.89 -5.74
N HIS A 25 1.27 8.71 -5.98
CA HIS A 25 0.59 7.55 -6.54
C HIS A 25 1.01 6.25 -5.87
N PHE A 26 0.12 5.28 -5.87
CA PHE A 26 0.43 3.86 -5.67
C PHE A 26 -0.55 2.99 -6.47
N ILE A 27 -0.23 1.72 -6.66
CA ILE A 27 -1.06 0.79 -7.41
C ILE A 27 -1.46 -0.37 -6.52
N GLY A 28 -2.73 -0.77 -6.59
CA GLY A 28 -3.24 -1.88 -5.78
C GLY A 28 -4.36 -2.65 -6.46
N VAL A 29 -4.84 -3.66 -5.76
CA VAL A 29 -6.03 -4.45 -6.10
C VAL A 29 -7.11 -4.13 -5.09
N LEU A 30 -8.32 -3.84 -5.55
CA LEU A 30 -9.50 -3.68 -4.71
C LEU A 30 -10.13 -5.03 -4.39
N VAL A 31 -10.70 -5.16 -3.21
CA VAL A 31 -11.42 -6.36 -2.76
C VAL A 31 -12.94 -6.20 -2.90
N PRO A 32 -13.71 -7.30 -2.96
CA PRO A 32 -15.16 -7.27 -2.95
C PRO A 32 -15.76 -6.53 -1.75
N GLU A 33 -17.00 -6.07 -1.92
CA GLU A 33 -17.69 -5.22 -0.95
C GLU A 33 -17.86 -5.86 0.44
N ASP A 34 -18.14 -7.15 0.51
CA ASP A 34 -18.33 -7.89 1.77
C ASP A 34 -17.04 -7.96 2.58
N ILE A 35 -15.91 -8.27 1.93
CA ILE A 35 -14.59 -8.24 2.56
C ILE A 35 -14.22 -6.81 2.95
N ARG A 36 -14.47 -5.85 2.07
CA ARG A 36 -14.23 -4.43 2.36
C ARG A 36 -14.99 -3.99 3.61
N ALA A 37 -16.28 -4.28 3.70
CA ALA A 37 -17.12 -3.92 4.84
C ALA A 37 -16.58 -4.52 6.15
N THR A 38 -16.22 -5.80 6.15
CA THR A 38 -15.64 -6.49 7.31
C THR A 38 -14.35 -5.82 7.77
N LEU A 39 -13.44 -5.49 6.85
CA LEU A 39 -12.16 -4.86 7.20
C LEU A 39 -12.31 -3.39 7.58
N GLU A 40 -13.31 -2.68 7.07
CA GLU A 40 -13.66 -1.34 7.53
C GLU A 40 -14.24 -1.34 8.94
N ASP A 41 -14.98 -2.37 9.33
CA ASP A 41 -15.41 -2.58 10.71
C ASP A 41 -14.20 -2.80 11.64
N CYS A 42 -13.21 -3.55 11.20
CA CYS A 42 -11.94 -3.70 11.92
C CYS A 42 -11.18 -2.38 12.06
N ARG A 43 -11.16 -1.53 11.02
CA ARG A 43 -10.62 -0.16 11.11
C ARG A 43 -11.35 0.67 12.15
N ARG A 44 -12.68 0.61 12.17
CA ARG A 44 -13.50 1.31 13.14
C ARG A 44 -13.20 0.84 14.55
N TYR A 45 -13.08 -0.47 14.77
CA TYR A 45 -12.64 -1.02 16.05
C TYR A 45 -11.28 -0.47 16.48
N MET A 46 -10.29 -0.44 15.59
CA MET A 46 -8.97 0.13 15.89
C MET A 46 -9.03 1.62 16.23
N ASN A 47 -9.92 2.38 15.60
CA ASN A 47 -10.14 3.78 15.95
C ASN A 47 -10.78 3.95 17.32
N GLU A 48 -11.86 3.20 17.61
CA GLU A 48 -12.63 3.31 18.86
C GLU A 48 -11.83 2.82 20.07
N ALA A 49 -11.11 1.70 19.93
CA ALA A 49 -10.36 1.08 21.01
C ALA A 49 -8.97 1.73 21.25
N TYR A 50 -8.30 2.18 20.18
CA TYR A 50 -6.90 2.60 20.22
C TYR A 50 -6.62 3.97 19.62
N GLY A 51 -7.63 4.68 19.08
CA GLY A 51 -7.48 6.00 18.47
C GLY A 51 -6.78 6.01 17.12
N CYS A 52 -6.60 4.85 16.47
CA CYS A 52 -5.97 4.75 15.15
C CYS A 52 -6.81 5.43 14.08
N LYS A 53 -6.21 6.34 13.30
CA LYS A 53 -6.87 7.11 12.24
C LYS A 53 -6.20 6.98 10.88
N SER A 54 -4.97 6.45 10.85
CA SER A 54 -4.22 6.29 9.62
C SER A 54 -4.94 5.34 8.65
N GLY A 55 -5.02 5.73 7.37
CA GLY A 55 -5.69 4.94 6.33
C GLY A 55 -7.21 5.11 6.24
N HIS A 56 -7.86 5.84 7.17
CA HIS A 56 -9.28 6.13 7.11
C HIS A 56 -9.63 6.90 5.82
N GLY A 57 -10.64 6.41 5.10
CA GLY A 57 -11.06 6.96 3.81
C GLY A 57 -10.29 6.44 2.60
N THR A 58 -9.19 5.69 2.79
CA THR A 58 -8.55 4.94 1.70
C THR A 58 -9.25 3.59 1.55
N PRO A 59 -9.79 3.23 0.37
CA PRO A 59 -10.40 1.92 0.16
C PRO A 59 -9.47 0.78 0.54
N ILE A 60 -10.03 -0.31 1.08
CA ILE A 60 -9.28 -1.53 1.39
C ILE A 60 -8.67 -2.09 0.10
N HIS A 61 -7.39 -2.41 0.12
CA HIS A 61 -6.65 -2.86 -1.06
C HIS A 61 -5.43 -3.71 -0.70
N VAL A 62 -4.98 -4.52 -1.65
CA VAL A 62 -3.63 -5.10 -1.63
C VAL A 62 -2.72 -4.18 -2.44
N THR A 63 -1.64 -3.69 -1.85
CA THR A 63 -0.65 -2.85 -2.56
C THR A 63 0.23 -3.71 -3.47
N LEU A 64 0.25 -3.42 -4.76
CA LEU A 64 1.16 -4.04 -5.74
C LEU A 64 2.43 -3.21 -5.94
N VAL A 65 2.29 -1.90 -6.14
CA VAL A 65 3.40 -0.95 -6.24
C VAL A 65 3.26 0.05 -5.10
N PRO A 66 4.22 0.07 -4.15
CA PRO A 66 4.18 1.00 -3.02
C PRO A 66 4.15 2.47 -3.45
N PRO A 67 3.75 3.39 -2.56
CA PRO A 67 3.69 4.81 -2.88
C PRO A 67 4.98 5.35 -3.50
N PHE A 68 4.84 6.09 -4.60
CA PHE A 68 5.92 6.74 -5.34
C PHE A 68 5.52 8.15 -5.76
N HIS A 69 6.50 8.95 -6.15
CA HIS A 69 6.28 10.25 -6.78
C HIS A 69 6.20 10.07 -8.29
N LEU A 70 5.07 10.46 -8.89
CA LEU A 70 4.96 10.55 -10.34
C LEU A 70 5.46 11.92 -10.79
N PRO A 71 6.55 12.02 -11.59
CA PRO A 71 7.04 13.30 -12.09
C PRO A 71 6.00 14.02 -12.95
N GLU A 72 6.03 15.37 -12.95
CA GLU A 72 5.00 16.23 -13.59
C GLU A 72 4.88 16.04 -15.10
N GLU A 73 5.94 15.55 -15.77
CA GLU A 73 5.91 15.21 -17.21
C GLU A 73 5.04 13.98 -17.52
N PHE A 74 4.65 13.20 -16.53
CA PHE A 74 3.76 12.05 -16.68
C PHE A 74 2.43 12.28 -15.95
N SER A 75 1.39 11.58 -16.38
CA SER A 75 0.05 11.70 -15.80
C SER A 75 -0.51 10.35 -15.34
N THR A 76 -1.53 10.40 -14.48
CA THR A 76 -2.33 9.22 -14.12
C THR A 76 -2.87 8.51 -15.35
N LYS A 77 -3.22 9.27 -16.39
CA LYS A 77 -3.70 8.71 -17.66
C LYS A 77 -2.63 7.88 -18.38
N ASP A 78 -1.37 8.30 -18.35
CA ASP A 78 -0.27 7.54 -18.95
C ASP A 78 -0.07 6.20 -18.24
N LEU A 79 -0.16 6.19 -16.91
CA LEU A 79 -0.15 4.96 -16.11
C LEU A 79 -1.33 4.05 -16.46
N ALA A 80 -2.53 4.62 -16.54
CA ALA A 80 -3.76 3.87 -16.85
C ALA A 80 -3.69 3.21 -18.24
N ILE A 81 -3.24 3.93 -19.26
CA ILE A 81 -3.06 3.40 -20.63
C ILE A 81 -2.06 2.24 -20.64
N ALA A 82 -0.94 2.37 -19.93
CA ALA A 82 0.07 1.31 -19.89
C ALA A 82 -0.43 0.06 -19.13
N ILE A 83 -1.11 0.24 -18.00
CA ILE A 83 -1.70 -0.87 -17.25
C ILE A 83 -2.83 -1.53 -18.06
N GLU A 84 -3.70 -0.77 -18.69
CA GLU A 84 -4.74 -1.30 -19.58
C GLU A 84 -4.13 -2.21 -20.64
N LYS A 85 -3.12 -1.72 -21.35
CA LYS A 85 -2.48 -2.45 -22.44
C LYS A 85 -1.72 -3.70 -21.98
N GLU A 86 -0.93 -3.59 -20.92
CA GLU A 86 0.02 -4.64 -20.53
C GLU A 86 -0.58 -5.65 -19.55
N VAL A 87 -1.64 -5.28 -18.83
CA VAL A 87 -2.24 -6.08 -17.75
C VAL A 87 -3.69 -6.42 -18.02
N ILE A 88 -4.55 -5.41 -18.23
CA ILE A 88 -5.99 -5.64 -18.34
C ILE A 88 -6.34 -6.43 -19.61
N LEU A 89 -5.77 -6.07 -20.76
CA LEU A 89 -6.00 -6.79 -22.02
C LEU A 89 -5.40 -8.20 -22.05
N ALA A 90 -4.43 -8.51 -21.16
CA ALA A 90 -3.91 -9.86 -20.95
C ALA A 90 -4.72 -10.67 -19.91
N GLY A 91 -5.81 -10.13 -19.42
CA GLY A 91 -6.58 -10.43 -18.22
C GLY A 91 -6.75 -11.88 -17.82
N SER A 92 -7.20 -12.76 -18.74
CA SER A 92 -7.52 -14.16 -18.39
C SER A 92 -6.32 -14.97 -17.84
N GLU A 93 -5.09 -14.58 -18.19
CA GLU A 93 -3.89 -15.26 -17.70
C GLU A 93 -3.39 -14.70 -16.35
N LEU A 94 -3.90 -13.54 -15.93
CA LEU A 94 -3.48 -12.83 -14.72
C LEU A 94 -4.52 -12.87 -13.61
N LYS A 95 -5.76 -13.27 -13.89
CA LYS A 95 -6.79 -13.49 -12.88
C LYS A 95 -6.50 -14.71 -12.03
N PHE A 96 -6.78 -14.62 -10.74
CA PHE A 96 -6.70 -15.73 -9.80
C PHE A 96 -7.53 -15.42 -8.55
N ASP A 97 -7.69 -16.42 -7.67
CA ASP A 97 -8.30 -16.21 -6.36
C ASP A 97 -7.21 -15.92 -5.31
N GLY A 98 -7.36 -14.81 -4.60
CA GLY A 98 -6.62 -14.52 -3.39
C GLY A 98 -7.26 -15.21 -2.19
N HIS A 99 -6.47 -15.59 -1.20
CA HIS A 99 -6.93 -16.25 0.01
C HIS A 99 -6.54 -15.45 1.25
N ILE A 100 -7.53 -15.08 2.08
CA ILE A 100 -7.32 -14.42 3.37
C ILE A 100 -7.35 -15.48 4.48
N GLU A 101 -6.43 -15.40 5.41
CA GLU A 101 -6.36 -16.28 6.57
C GLU A 101 -6.06 -15.48 7.84
N ASN A 102 -7.12 -15.00 8.48
CA ASN A 102 -7.06 -14.24 9.71
C ASN A 102 -6.21 -12.94 9.65
N PHE A 103 -5.80 -12.44 10.79
CA PHE A 103 -5.05 -11.20 10.94
C PHE A 103 -3.64 -11.48 11.46
N ASP A 104 -2.72 -10.60 11.06
CA ASP A 104 -1.34 -10.61 11.53
C ASP A 104 -0.84 -9.16 11.66
N ALA A 105 0.38 -8.98 12.14
CA ALA A 105 0.96 -7.66 12.32
C ALA A 105 2.46 -7.63 12.01
N PHE A 106 2.92 -6.50 11.50
CA PHE A 106 4.35 -6.16 11.46
C PHE A 106 4.71 -5.35 12.71
N GLY A 107 4.86 -6.03 13.86
CA GLY A 107 5.01 -5.40 15.17
C GLY A 107 3.83 -4.48 15.49
N ASP A 108 4.09 -3.35 16.17
CA ASP A 108 3.07 -2.30 16.41
C ASP A 108 2.97 -1.30 15.23
N ARG A 109 3.61 -1.59 14.11
CA ARG A 109 3.57 -0.68 12.97
C ARG A 109 2.34 -0.84 12.09
N THR A 110 1.95 -2.08 11.82
CA THR A 110 0.86 -2.38 10.86
C THR A 110 0.10 -3.62 11.31
N ILE A 111 -1.22 -3.52 11.38
CA ILE A 111 -2.14 -4.66 11.53
C ILE A 111 -2.88 -4.84 10.21
N PHE A 112 -3.01 -6.08 9.74
CA PHE A 112 -3.58 -6.40 8.44
C PHE A 112 -4.28 -7.75 8.43
N ALA A 113 -5.24 -7.92 7.52
CA ALA A 113 -5.71 -9.24 7.13
C ALA A 113 -4.63 -9.91 6.27
N LYS A 114 -4.24 -11.11 6.68
CA LYS A 114 -3.16 -11.87 6.05
C LYS A 114 -3.66 -12.48 4.74
N VAL A 115 -3.07 -12.09 3.64
CA VAL A 115 -3.28 -12.71 2.33
C VAL A 115 -2.17 -13.73 2.09
N ILE A 116 -2.54 -14.94 1.73
CA ILE A 116 -1.56 -16.02 1.51
C ILE A 116 -0.77 -15.73 0.21
N PRO A 117 0.54 -15.58 0.29
CA PRO A 117 1.36 -15.33 -0.88
C PRO A 117 1.41 -16.56 -1.79
N ASN A 118 1.41 -16.32 -3.10
CA ASN A 118 1.62 -17.32 -4.13
C ASN A 118 2.29 -16.69 -5.36
N GLU A 119 2.65 -17.50 -6.34
CA GLU A 119 3.32 -17.05 -7.56
C GLU A 119 2.49 -16.08 -8.40
N ASN A 120 1.15 -16.21 -8.38
CA ASN A 120 0.26 -15.32 -9.14
C ASN A 120 0.33 -13.89 -8.64
N TRP A 121 0.44 -13.67 -7.32
CA TRP A 121 0.65 -12.34 -6.76
C TRP A 121 1.96 -11.71 -7.25
N THR A 122 3.03 -12.47 -7.27
CA THR A 122 4.33 -11.98 -7.75
C THR A 122 4.28 -11.69 -9.25
N LYS A 123 3.63 -12.56 -10.04
CA LYS A 123 3.45 -12.37 -11.49
C LYS A 123 2.64 -11.11 -11.79
N LEU A 124 1.51 -10.91 -11.10
CA LEU A 124 0.67 -9.71 -11.26
C LEU A 124 1.45 -8.45 -10.88
N ARG A 125 2.08 -8.43 -9.70
CA ARG A 125 2.90 -7.30 -9.27
C ARG A 125 4.00 -6.95 -10.28
N ASP A 126 4.73 -7.93 -10.78
CA ASP A 126 5.84 -7.69 -11.72
C ASP A 126 5.33 -7.16 -13.07
N LYS A 127 4.18 -7.63 -13.54
CA LYS A 127 3.52 -7.10 -14.75
C LYS A 127 3.08 -5.64 -14.57
N VAL A 128 2.43 -5.34 -13.45
CA VAL A 128 1.98 -3.98 -13.13
C VAL A 128 3.17 -3.04 -12.97
N LEU A 129 4.21 -3.44 -12.24
CA LEU A 129 5.42 -2.64 -12.09
C LEU A 129 6.09 -2.38 -13.44
N GLY A 130 6.17 -3.39 -14.31
CA GLY A 130 6.69 -3.25 -15.67
C GLY A 130 5.91 -2.21 -16.48
N ALA A 131 4.57 -2.24 -16.41
CA ALA A 131 3.71 -1.25 -17.06
C ALA A 131 3.95 0.18 -16.54
N VAL A 132 4.06 0.33 -15.21
CA VAL A 132 4.35 1.62 -14.56
C VAL A 132 5.70 2.18 -15.01
N LEU A 133 6.75 1.36 -14.99
CA LEU A 133 8.11 1.78 -15.40
C LEU A 133 8.22 2.07 -16.91
N LYS A 134 7.37 1.43 -17.73
CA LYS A 134 7.29 1.70 -19.16
C LYS A 134 6.61 3.06 -19.43
N ALA A 135 5.57 3.40 -18.65
CA ALA A 135 4.87 4.68 -18.74
C ALA A 135 5.69 5.84 -18.17
N ALA A 136 6.36 5.63 -17.05
CA ALA A 136 7.12 6.65 -16.32
C ALA A 136 8.46 6.09 -15.84
N PRO A 137 9.47 6.03 -16.73
CA PRO A 137 10.76 5.46 -16.41
C PRO A 137 11.41 6.10 -15.18
N GLY A 138 11.88 5.26 -14.25
CA GLY A 138 12.57 5.73 -13.05
C GLY A 138 11.69 6.28 -11.92
N CYS A 139 10.36 6.37 -12.09
CA CYS A 139 9.45 6.88 -11.03
C CYS A 139 9.41 6.00 -9.78
N THR A 140 9.70 4.73 -9.93
CA THR A 140 9.78 3.75 -8.83
C THR A 140 10.78 2.65 -9.17
N LYS A 141 10.97 1.69 -8.28
CA LYS A 141 11.86 0.55 -8.49
C LYS A 141 11.27 -0.71 -7.86
N LYS A 142 11.70 -1.88 -8.36
CA LYS A 142 11.33 -3.16 -7.76
C LYS A 142 11.94 -3.28 -6.35
N ASP A 143 11.11 -3.61 -5.37
CA ASP A 143 11.59 -4.04 -4.06
C ASP A 143 12.25 -5.43 -4.18
N LYS A 144 13.42 -5.57 -3.59
CA LYS A 144 14.18 -6.84 -3.58
C LYS A 144 13.64 -7.85 -2.56
N ARG A 145 12.83 -7.38 -1.60
CA ARG A 145 12.23 -8.24 -0.59
C ARG A 145 11.13 -9.11 -1.21
N PRO A 146 10.89 -10.32 -0.64
CA PRO A 146 9.73 -11.12 -1.04
C PRO A 146 8.44 -10.31 -0.96
N PHE A 147 7.56 -10.50 -1.95
CA PHE A 147 6.25 -9.84 -1.94
C PHE A 147 5.34 -10.50 -0.91
N THR A 148 4.85 -9.71 0.03
CA THR A 148 3.92 -10.14 1.07
C THR A 148 2.60 -9.40 0.90
N PRO A 149 1.62 -9.96 0.17
CA PRO A 149 0.32 -9.33 0.00
C PRO A 149 -0.41 -9.25 1.34
N HIS A 150 -1.08 -8.12 1.60
CA HIS A 150 -1.81 -7.89 2.83
C HIS A 150 -2.86 -6.78 2.67
N LEU A 151 -3.89 -6.82 3.49
CA LEU A 151 -4.97 -5.83 3.53
C LEU A 151 -4.89 -5.04 4.83
N THR A 152 -4.36 -3.84 4.78
CA THR A 152 -4.07 -3.01 5.95
C THR A 152 -5.33 -2.55 6.67
N VAL A 153 -5.39 -2.79 7.98
CA VAL A 153 -6.44 -2.32 8.89
C VAL A 153 -5.97 -1.08 9.66
N ALA A 154 -4.78 -1.13 10.28
CA ALA A 154 -4.19 0.00 11.00
C ALA A 154 -2.70 0.12 10.67
N ASN A 155 -2.18 1.35 10.58
CA ASN A 155 -0.80 1.58 10.17
C ASN A 155 -0.23 2.85 10.81
N ARG A 156 0.94 2.72 11.44
CA ARG A 156 1.82 3.79 11.97
C ARG A 156 1.35 4.52 13.23
N ASP A 157 0.08 4.50 13.58
CA ASP A 157 -0.48 5.16 14.76
C ASP A 157 -1.04 4.17 15.80
N ILE A 158 -0.57 2.93 15.75
CA ILE A 158 -0.90 1.89 16.73
C ILE A 158 -0.10 2.15 18.01
N PRO A 159 -0.76 2.28 19.17
CA PRO A 159 -0.05 2.42 20.44
C PRO A 159 0.86 1.23 20.74
N SER A 160 1.99 1.47 21.39
CA SER A 160 2.94 0.43 21.75
C SER A 160 2.28 -0.71 22.56
N GLY A 161 2.45 -1.95 22.12
CA GLY A 161 1.87 -3.16 22.74
C GLY A 161 0.41 -3.43 22.36
N ALA A 162 -0.27 -2.51 21.67
CA ALA A 162 -1.70 -2.66 21.35
C ALA A 162 -1.96 -3.72 20.27
N SER A 163 -1.00 -4.01 19.39
CA SER A 163 -1.19 -4.98 18.32
C SER A 163 -1.51 -6.37 18.82
N VAL A 164 -0.89 -6.82 19.90
CA VAL A 164 -1.13 -8.15 20.49
C VAL A 164 -2.59 -8.30 20.94
N ALA A 165 -3.10 -7.34 21.71
CA ALA A 165 -4.48 -7.37 22.20
C ALA A 165 -5.49 -7.22 21.04
N ALA A 166 -5.22 -6.34 20.07
CA ALA A 166 -6.06 -6.15 18.90
C ALA A 166 -6.16 -7.41 18.05
N LEU A 167 -5.04 -8.11 17.83
CA LEU A 167 -5.03 -9.38 17.09
C LEU A 167 -5.84 -10.48 17.78
N GLN A 168 -5.79 -10.56 19.12
CA GLN A 168 -6.61 -11.53 19.85
C GLN A 168 -8.10 -11.32 19.56
N VAL A 169 -8.58 -10.06 19.63
CA VAL A 169 -9.99 -9.74 19.35
C VAL A 169 -10.35 -9.96 17.89
N MET A 170 -9.52 -9.47 16.96
CA MET A 170 -9.85 -9.59 15.52
C MET A 170 -9.80 -11.04 15.04
N ASN A 171 -8.91 -11.87 15.57
CA ASN A 171 -8.83 -13.29 15.18
C ASN A 171 -10.00 -14.13 15.71
N GLU A 172 -10.81 -13.63 16.65
CA GLU A 172 -12.08 -14.24 17.02
C GLU A 172 -13.10 -14.23 15.87
N LEU A 173 -12.94 -13.34 14.89
CA LEU A 173 -13.76 -13.30 13.68
C LEU A 173 -13.57 -14.52 12.79
N ASN A 174 -12.44 -15.23 12.94
CA ASN A 174 -12.07 -16.39 12.12
C ASN A 174 -12.23 -16.09 10.61
N LEU A 175 -11.63 -14.99 10.16
CA LEU A 175 -11.73 -14.51 8.79
C LEU A 175 -10.92 -15.41 7.85
N VAL A 176 -11.61 -16.31 7.15
CA VAL A 176 -11.05 -17.19 6.12
C VAL A 176 -11.92 -17.08 4.88
N GLU A 177 -11.39 -16.37 3.87
CA GLU A 177 -12.16 -15.97 2.68
C GLU A 177 -11.31 -16.05 1.42
N ASP A 178 -11.92 -16.53 0.35
CA ASP A 178 -11.38 -16.40 -1.00
C ASP A 178 -11.98 -15.16 -1.67
N PHE A 179 -11.20 -14.48 -2.51
CA PHE A 179 -11.68 -13.34 -3.27
C PHE A 179 -11.06 -13.28 -4.67
N PRO A 180 -11.82 -12.83 -5.68
CA PRO A 180 -11.27 -12.67 -7.01
C PRO A 180 -10.23 -11.54 -7.06
N VAL A 181 -9.08 -11.84 -7.63
CA VAL A 181 -8.06 -10.86 -8.02
C VAL A 181 -8.23 -10.63 -9.51
N ASP A 182 -9.07 -9.66 -9.85
CA ASP A 182 -9.58 -9.43 -11.20
C ASP A 182 -9.52 -7.95 -11.62
N ASN A 183 -8.87 -7.11 -10.82
CA ASN A 183 -8.77 -5.68 -11.07
C ASN A 183 -7.42 -5.11 -10.70
N VAL A 184 -7.09 -3.96 -11.26
CA VAL A 184 -5.95 -3.12 -10.86
C VAL A 184 -6.43 -1.68 -10.74
N ALA A 185 -6.13 -1.04 -9.61
CA ALA A 185 -6.51 0.35 -9.34
C ALA A 185 -5.29 1.25 -9.16
N ILE A 186 -5.36 2.45 -9.71
CA ILE A 186 -4.41 3.53 -9.48
C ILE A 186 -4.98 4.43 -8.39
N PHE A 187 -4.23 4.60 -7.33
CA PHE A 187 -4.53 5.54 -6.26
C PHE A 187 -3.70 6.81 -6.43
N GLU A 188 -4.36 7.95 -6.33
CA GLU A 188 -3.75 9.27 -6.42
C GLU A 188 -4.01 10.05 -5.14
N ARG A 189 -3.01 10.76 -4.66
CA ARG A 189 -3.12 11.59 -3.46
C ARG A 189 -3.69 12.95 -3.82
N ARG A 190 -4.89 13.25 -3.32
CA ARG A 190 -5.58 14.53 -3.48
C ARG A 190 -6.03 15.04 -2.11
N GLY A 191 -5.73 16.30 -1.80
CA GLY A 191 -6.11 16.91 -0.52
C GLY A 191 -5.61 16.13 0.70
N GLY A 192 -4.41 15.51 0.62
CA GLY A 192 -3.83 14.71 1.69
C GLY A 192 -4.38 13.29 1.83
N LYS A 193 -5.36 12.90 0.99
CA LYS A 193 -6.02 11.58 1.01
C LYS A 193 -5.74 10.79 -0.25
N TRP A 194 -5.73 9.47 -0.14
CA TRP A 194 -5.63 8.55 -1.25
C TRP A 194 -7.01 8.27 -1.84
N ASN A 195 -7.16 8.50 -3.13
CA ASN A 195 -8.41 8.27 -3.87
C ASN A 195 -8.14 7.35 -5.04
N VAL A 196 -9.10 6.50 -5.38
CA VAL A 196 -9.04 5.72 -6.63
C VAL A 196 -9.25 6.69 -7.79
N ALA A 197 -8.20 6.86 -8.59
CA ALA A 197 -8.22 7.72 -9.77
C ALA A 197 -8.61 6.96 -11.04
N TRP A 198 -8.33 5.65 -11.06
CA TRP A 198 -8.67 4.76 -12.15
C TRP A 198 -8.73 3.31 -11.64
N CYS A 199 -9.58 2.49 -12.24
CA CYS A 199 -9.65 1.05 -12.01
C CYS A 199 -9.98 0.34 -13.32
N GLY A 200 -9.18 -0.66 -13.65
CA GLY A 200 -9.42 -1.57 -14.78
C GLY A 200 -9.74 -2.97 -14.28
N GLU A 201 -10.69 -3.63 -14.95
CA GLU A 201 -11.07 -5.03 -14.71
C GLU A 201 -10.40 -5.94 -15.75
N MET A 202 -9.77 -7.02 -15.27
CA MET A 202 -9.12 -8.02 -16.12
C MET A 202 -10.13 -8.99 -16.74
#